data_390c1d01cf65e532b218845c55d83d08
#
_entry.id   390c1d01cf65e532b218845c55d83d08
#
_cell.length_a   1.000
_cell.length_b   1.000
_cell.length_c   1.000
_cell.angle_alpha   90.00
_cell.angle_beta   90.00
_cell.angle_gamma   90.00
#
_symmetry.space_group_name_H-M   'P 1'
#
loop_
_entity.id
_entity.type
_entity.pdbx_description
1 polymer ?
#
loop_
_entity_poly.entity_id
_entity_poly.type
_entity_poly.pdbx_seq_one_letter_code
_entity_poly.pdbx_strand_id
1 'polypeptide(L)'
;LGPMLARYGEAYMPTPGGDKIGRRRLDTHFQGFVDLGAEFKYDEEQYYYSLKAKELQGKFILLEEASVTGTANIVMAAVLANGITTVYNAACEPYLQQLCKMLNSMGAKITGVGSNLLTIEGVESLSGCEHRILPDMIEIGSWIGLAAMTKSEITIKDVSWDNLGLIPNTFRKLGITLERRGDDIYIPAHVDGYEVKTDIDGSILTIADAPWPGFTPDLLSIVLVVATQAKGDVLIHQKMFESRLFFVDKLIDMGAKIMLCDPHRAVVMGHDFK
;
A
#
# COMPACT_ATOMS: atom_id res chain seq x y z
N LEU A 1 -4.38 5.22 -17.15
CA LEU A 1 -3.68 5.27 -18.45
C LEU A 1 -3.65 3.89 -19.12
N GLY A 2 -3.28 2.81 -18.39
CA GLY A 2 -3.10 1.46 -18.95
C GLY A 2 -4.29 0.96 -19.75
N PRO A 3 -5.51 0.92 -19.19
CA PRO A 3 -6.70 0.44 -19.91
C PRO A 3 -7.06 1.29 -21.12
N MET A 4 -6.87 2.61 -21.05
CA MET A 4 -7.14 3.52 -22.17
C MET A 4 -6.17 3.27 -23.32
N LEU A 5 -4.89 3.17 -23.01
CA LEU A 5 -3.85 2.88 -23.99
C LEU A 5 -4.07 1.52 -24.68
N ALA A 6 -4.40 0.48 -23.88
CA ALA A 6 -4.65 -0.86 -24.39
C ALA A 6 -5.89 -0.95 -25.30
N ARG A 7 -6.95 -0.20 -25.00
CA ARG A 7 -8.22 -0.26 -25.75
C ARG A 7 -8.30 0.69 -26.94
N TYR A 8 -7.70 1.88 -26.81
CA TYR A 8 -7.88 2.96 -27.78
C TYR A 8 -6.58 3.35 -28.49
N GLY A 9 -5.44 2.77 -28.07
CA GLY A 9 -4.13 3.11 -28.64
C GLY A 9 -3.61 4.49 -28.22
N GLU A 10 -4.36 5.22 -27.40
CA GLU A 10 -3.97 6.53 -26.89
C GLU A 10 -4.58 6.80 -25.50
N ALA A 11 -3.84 7.56 -24.70
CA ALA A 11 -4.27 7.99 -23.38
C ALA A 11 -3.71 9.37 -23.06
N TYR A 12 -4.51 10.20 -22.40
CA TYR A 12 -4.15 11.56 -22.00
C TYR A 12 -4.49 11.74 -20.52
N MET A 13 -3.62 12.43 -19.78
CA MET A 13 -3.84 12.72 -18.38
C MET A 13 -3.20 14.06 -18.00
N PRO A 14 -3.93 14.98 -17.33
CA PRO A 14 -3.30 16.17 -16.75
C PRO A 14 -2.30 15.75 -15.66
N THR A 15 -1.39 16.64 -15.30
CA THR A 15 -0.48 16.38 -14.17
C THR A 15 -1.31 16.12 -12.91
N PRO A 16 -1.17 14.93 -12.27
CA PRO A 16 -1.98 14.58 -11.12
C PRO A 16 -1.59 15.43 -9.91
N GLY A 17 -2.58 15.74 -9.08
CA GLY A 17 -2.38 16.23 -7.72
C GLY A 17 -1.99 15.10 -6.77
N GLY A 18 -2.09 15.35 -5.47
CA GLY A 18 -1.88 14.38 -4.41
C GLY A 18 -1.36 14.99 -3.12
N ASP A 19 -1.23 14.14 -2.09
CA ASP A 19 -0.70 14.52 -0.79
C ASP A 19 0.79 14.89 -0.87
N LYS A 20 1.19 15.88 -0.05
CA LYS A 20 2.57 16.34 0.04
C LYS A 20 3.37 15.48 1.02
N ILE A 21 3.64 14.23 0.65
CA ILE A 21 4.42 13.25 1.44
C ILE A 21 5.84 13.04 0.91
N GLY A 22 6.34 13.97 0.12
CA GLY A 22 7.60 13.91 -0.62
C GLY A 22 7.39 13.81 -2.13
N ARG A 23 8.48 13.61 -2.85
CA ARG A 23 8.44 13.49 -4.31
C ARG A 23 7.76 12.17 -4.70
N ARG A 24 6.72 12.26 -5.54
CA ARG A 24 6.00 11.11 -6.10
C ARG A 24 6.36 10.98 -7.57
N ARG A 25 7.23 10.03 -7.86
CA ARG A 25 7.68 9.76 -9.23
C ARG A 25 6.60 8.99 -10.00
N LEU A 26 6.38 9.39 -11.24
CA LEU A 26 5.50 8.69 -12.20
C LEU A 26 6.33 7.90 -13.24
N ASP A 27 7.64 7.95 -13.13
CA ASP A 27 8.57 7.38 -14.12
C ASP A 27 8.29 5.89 -14.35
N THR A 28 8.02 5.13 -13.28
CA THR A 28 7.72 3.70 -13.38
C THR A 28 6.53 3.40 -14.29
N HIS A 29 5.48 4.24 -14.23
CA HIS A 29 4.32 4.10 -15.11
C HIS A 29 4.69 4.35 -16.58
N PHE A 30 5.33 5.48 -16.85
CA PHE A 30 5.64 5.91 -18.21
C PHE A 30 6.71 5.02 -18.85
N GLN A 31 7.74 4.64 -18.09
CA GLN A 31 8.77 3.74 -18.59
C GLN A 31 8.16 2.38 -18.95
N GLY A 32 7.29 1.84 -18.13
CA GLY A 32 6.59 0.57 -18.42
C GLY A 32 5.78 0.65 -19.72
N PHE A 33 5.09 1.74 -20.00
CA PHE A 33 4.36 1.93 -21.24
C PHE A 33 5.29 2.10 -22.45
N VAL A 34 6.40 2.83 -22.28
CA VAL A 34 7.43 2.96 -23.33
C VAL A 34 8.07 1.61 -23.64
N ASP A 35 8.33 0.80 -22.62
CA ASP A 35 8.86 -0.56 -22.79
C ASP A 35 7.89 -1.47 -23.56
N LEU A 36 6.58 -1.27 -23.38
CA LEU A 36 5.52 -1.94 -24.16
C LEU A 36 5.35 -1.36 -25.57
N GLY A 37 6.12 -0.34 -25.96
CA GLY A 37 6.13 0.23 -27.30
C GLY A 37 5.31 1.51 -27.48
N ALA A 38 4.87 2.16 -26.39
CA ALA A 38 4.17 3.43 -26.48
C ALA A 38 5.13 4.62 -26.67
N GLU A 39 4.70 5.60 -27.45
CA GLU A 39 5.29 6.93 -27.44
C GLU A 39 4.78 7.73 -26.25
N PHE A 40 5.69 8.32 -25.48
CA PHE A 40 5.38 9.21 -24.37
C PHE A 40 5.73 10.65 -24.72
N LYS A 41 4.83 11.59 -24.41
CA LYS A 41 5.09 13.04 -24.51
C LYS A 41 4.53 13.75 -23.29
N TYR A 42 5.26 14.75 -22.82
CA TYR A 42 4.78 15.70 -21.81
C TYR A 42 4.65 17.08 -22.46
N ASP A 43 3.48 17.68 -22.33
CA ASP A 43 3.21 19.05 -22.78
C ASP A 43 3.41 20.00 -21.60
N GLU A 44 4.50 20.79 -21.65
CA GLU A 44 4.86 21.73 -20.58
C GLU A 44 3.95 22.96 -20.54
N GLU A 45 3.30 23.31 -21.66
CA GLU A 45 2.41 24.48 -21.73
C GLU A 45 1.03 24.16 -21.14
N GLN A 46 0.52 22.97 -21.43
CA GLN A 46 -0.81 22.52 -20.99
C GLN A 46 -0.77 21.59 -19.78
N TYR A 47 0.41 21.23 -19.28
CA TYR A 47 0.64 20.38 -18.12
C TYR A 47 -0.09 19.04 -18.20
N TYR A 48 0.05 18.35 -19.34
CA TYR A 48 -0.51 17.01 -19.48
C TYR A 48 0.47 16.00 -20.10
N TYR A 49 0.23 14.75 -19.78
CA TYR A 49 0.93 13.59 -20.34
C TYR A 49 0.10 13.00 -21.46
N SER A 50 0.76 12.55 -22.52
CA SER A 50 0.15 11.78 -23.60
C SER A 50 0.93 10.52 -23.90
N LEU A 51 0.20 9.45 -24.17
CA LEU A 51 0.71 8.15 -24.57
C LEU A 51 0.00 7.73 -25.84
N LYS A 52 0.76 7.22 -26.81
CA LYS A 52 0.22 6.67 -28.06
C LYS A 52 0.93 5.38 -28.42
N ALA A 53 0.20 4.37 -28.84
CA ALA A 53 0.73 3.14 -29.37
C ALA A 53 -0.16 2.63 -30.50
N LYS A 54 0.42 2.25 -31.61
CA LYS A 54 -0.30 1.55 -32.66
C LYS A 54 -0.67 0.13 -32.22
N GLU A 55 0.28 -0.53 -31.58
CA GLU A 55 0.17 -1.85 -30.96
C GLU A 55 1.10 -1.91 -29.76
N LEU A 56 0.66 -2.56 -28.68
CA LEU A 56 1.52 -2.87 -27.55
C LEU A 56 2.19 -4.22 -27.76
N GLN A 57 3.47 -4.31 -27.40
CA GLN A 57 4.28 -5.52 -27.55
C GLN A 57 4.79 -5.99 -26.20
N GLY A 58 4.57 -7.26 -25.89
CA GLY A 58 5.08 -7.88 -24.68
C GLY A 58 6.61 -7.83 -24.60
N LYS A 59 7.13 -7.58 -23.41
CA LYS A 59 8.56 -7.41 -23.17
C LYS A 59 8.93 -7.78 -21.74
N PHE A 60 10.20 -8.04 -21.48
CA PHE A 60 10.74 -8.06 -20.12
C PHE A 60 10.88 -6.63 -19.59
N ILE A 61 10.26 -6.34 -18.47
CA ILE A 61 10.27 -5.04 -17.79
C ILE A 61 10.79 -5.25 -16.38
N LEU A 62 11.91 -4.59 -16.05
CA LEU A 62 12.43 -4.51 -14.69
C LEU A 62 12.03 -3.16 -14.09
N LEU A 63 11.23 -3.16 -13.06
CA LEU A 63 10.84 -1.93 -12.37
C LEU A 63 11.95 -1.46 -11.42
N GLU A 64 12.29 -0.18 -11.48
CA GLU A 64 13.27 0.43 -10.56
C GLU A 64 12.77 0.44 -9.11
N GLU A 65 11.45 0.49 -8.92
CA GLU A 65 10.78 0.40 -7.63
C GLU A 65 9.54 -0.51 -7.72
N ALA A 66 9.18 -1.16 -6.62
CA ALA A 66 7.96 -1.96 -6.51
C ALA A 66 6.73 -1.06 -6.37
N SER A 67 6.47 -0.23 -7.39
CA SER A 67 5.31 0.68 -7.43
C SER A 67 4.02 -0.11 -7.61
N VAL A 68 3.08 0.04 -6.69
CA VAL A 68 1.77 -0.61 -6.75
C VAL A 68 0.98 -0.14 -7.95
N THR A 69 0.78 1.16 -8.06
CA THR A 69 -0.01 1.76 -9.14
C THR A 69 0.70 1.66 -10.49
N GLY A 70 2.05 1.72 -10.49
CA GLY A 70 2.86 1.47 -11.68
C GLY A 70 2.69 0.05 -12.19
N THR A 71 2.83 -0.94 -11.31
CA THR A 71 2.58 -2.36 -11.65
C THR A 71 1.16 -2.56 -12.17
N ALA A 72 0.14 -2.01 -11.48
CA ALA A 72 -1.25 -2.12 -11.89
C ALA A 72 -1.50 -1.56 -13.30
N ASN A 73 -0.96 -0.38 -13.60
CA ASN A 73 -1.09 0.22 -14.93
C ASN A 73 -0.42 -0.60 -16.02
N ILE A 74 0.79 -1.12 -15.76
CA ILE A 74 1.52 -1.97 -16.71
C ILE A 74 0.75 -3.27 -16.95
N VAL A 75 0.26 -3.92 -15.89
CA VAL A 75 -0.54 -5.15 -16.00
C VAL A 75 -1.80 -4.91 -16.84
N MET A 76 -2.55 -3.84 -16.57
CA MET A 76 -3.76 -3.50 -17.32
C MET A 76 -3.52 -3.17 -18.79
N ALA A 77 -2.32 -2.72 -19.14
CA ALA A 77 -1.92 -2.55 -20.54
C ALA A 77 -1.43 -3.87 -21.15
N ALA A 78 -0.62 -4.62 -20.43
CA ALA A 78 0.03 -5.83 -20.93
C ALA A 78 -0.93 -6.98 -21.22
N VAL A 79 -2.08 -7.06 -20.57
CA VAL A 79 -3.09 -8.12 -20.81
C VAL A 79 -3.64 -8.11 -22.23
N LEU A 80 -3.55 -6.99 -22.94
CA LEU A 80 -3.94 -6.86 -24.36
C LEU A 80 -2.75 -6.60 -25.29
N ALA A 81 -1.50 -6.69 -24.78
CA ALA A 81 -0.31 -6.55 -25.61
C ALA A 81 -0.04 -7.85 -26.39
N ASN A 82 0.58 -7.74 -27.55
CA ASN A 82 0.98 -8.91 -28.34
C ASN A 82 2.16 -9.64 -27.67
N GLY A 83 2.06 -10.95 -27.51
CA GLY A 83 3.12 -11.79 -26.96
C GLY A 83 3.13 -11.84 -25.43
N ILE A 84 4.31 -12.02 -24.84
CA ILE A 84 4.51 -12.24 -23.42
C ILE A 84 5.18 -11.02 -22.78
N THR A 85 4.59 -10.49 -21.72
CA THR A 85 5.20 -9.48 -20.86
C THR A 85 5.64 -10.14 -19.56
N THR A 86 6.89 -9.91 -19.15
CA THR A 86 7.39 -10.29 -17.84
C THR A 86 7.67 -9.02 -17.04
N VAL A 87 7.04 -8.86 -15.88
CA VAL A 87 7.29 -7.71 -14.99
C VAL A 87 8.03 -8.21 -13.76
N TYR A 88 9.28 -7.79 -13.62
CA TYR A 88 10.12 -8.13 -12.46
C TYR A 88 10.23 -6.93 -11.52
N ASN A 89 10.36 -7.21 -10.23
CA ASN A 89 10.21 -6.24 -9.15
C ASN A 89 8.79 -5.62 -9.11
N ALA A 90 7.79 -6.41 -9.51
CA ALA A 90 6.39 -6.04 -9.42
C ALA A 90 5.97 -5.90 -7.95
N ALA A 91 5.08 -4.95 -7.67
CA ALA A 91 4.38 -4.90 -6.40
C ALA A 91 3.46 -6.13 -6.26
N CYS A 92 3.27 -6.62 -5.03
CA CYS A 92 2.47 -7.83 -4.77
C CYS A 92 1.48 -7.68 -3.61
N GLU A 93 1.07 -6.46 -3.30
CA GLU A 93 0.04 -6.15 -2.32
C GLU A 93 -1.29 -6.87 -2.64
N PRO A 94 -2.10 -7.19 -1.63
CA PRO A 94 -3.36 -7.93 -1.81
C PRO A 94 -4.29 -7.32 -2.86
N TYR A 95 -4.41 -5.99 -2.91
CA TYR A 95 -5.25 -5.30 -3.90
C TYR A 95 -4.70 -5.41 -5.34
N LEU A 96 -3.38 -5.52 -5.52
CA LEU A 96 -2.80 -5.82 -6.83
C LEU A 96 -3.03 -7.28 -7.23
N GLN A 97 -2.88 -8.21 -6.27
CA GLN A 97 -3.22 -9.61 -6.49
C GLN A 97 -4.70 -9.75 -6.88
N GLN A 98 -5.58 -8.99 -6.22
CA GLN A 98 -7.00 -8.94 -6.54
C GLN A 98 -7.25 -8.45 -7.98
N LEU A 99 -6.58 -7.38 -8.42
CA LEU A 99 -6.66 -6.90 -9.80
C LEU A 99 -6.27 -7.99 -10.79
N CYS A 100 -5.15 -8.68 -10.55
CA CYS A 100 -4.70 -9.78 -11.42
C CYS A 100 -5.72 -10.94 -11.45
N LYS A 101 -6.28 -11.31 -10.30
CA LYS A 101 -7.32 -12.35 -10.21
C LYS A 101 -8.59 -11.94 -10.95
N MET A 102 -9.01 -10.69 -10.81
CA MET A 102 -10.16 -10.16 -11.57
C MET A 102 -9.90 -10.19 -13.08
N LEU A 103 -8.74 -9.72 -13.53
CA LEU A 103 -8.37 -9.78 -14.94
C LEU A 103 -8.34 -11.22 -15.48
N ASN A 104 -7.80 -12.18 -14.70
CA ASN A 104 -7.82 -13.60 -15.06
C ASN A 104 -9.26 -14.13 -15.16
N SER A 105 -10.17 -13.71 -14.29
CA SER A 105 -11.60 -14.04 -14.39
C SER A 105 -12.26 -13.44 -15.64
N MET A 106 -11.70 -12.35 -16.17
CA MET A 106 -12.13 -11.73 -17.42
C MET A 106 -11.52 -12.38 -18.68
N GLY A 107 -10.64 -13.37 -18.50
CA GLY A 107 -9.99 -14.10 -19.59
C GLY A 107 -8.52 -13.72 -19.84
N ALA A 108 -7.91 -12.87 -19.00
CA ALA A 108 -6.48 -12.62 -19.06
C ALA A 108 -5.68 -13.87 -18.62
N LYS A 109 -4.40 -13.89 -18.96
CA LYS A 109 -3.48 -14.98 -18.62
C LYS A 109 -2.29 -14.42 -17.85
N ILE A 110 -2.48 -14.23 -16.54
CA ILE A 110 -1.48 -13.70 -15.63
C ILE A 110 -1.05 -14.81 -14.66
N THR A 111 0.25 -15.07 -14.56
CA THR A 111 0.85 -16.00 -13.61
C THR A 111 1.86 -15.29 -12.72
N GLY A 112 2.26 -15.94 -11.60
CA GLY A 112 3.15 -15.32 -10.60
C GLY A 112 2.44 -14.36 -9.65
N VAL A 113 1.11 -14.34 -9.63
CA VAL A 113 0.31 -13.46 -8.75
C VAL A 113 0.66 -13.71 -7.29
N GLY A 114 0.99 -12.63 -6.58
CA GLY A 114 1.46 -12.70 -5.18
C GLY A 114 2.99 -12.79 -5.04
N SER A 115 3.71 -12.79 -6.15
CA SER A 115 5.17 -12.67 -6.18
C SER A 115 5.60 -11.38 -6.87
N ASN A 116 6.89 -11.06 -6.80
CA ASN A 116 7.47 -9.91 -7.47
C ASN A 116 7.82 -10.15 -8.96
N LEU A 117 7.44 -11.31 -9.49
CA LEU A 117 7.66 -11.69 -10.88
C LEU A 117 6.33 -12.12 -11.51
N LEU A 118 5.77 -11.25 -12.33
CA LEU A 118 4.54 -11.52 -13.08
C LEU A 118 4.87 -11.89 -14.52
N THR A 119 4.18 -12.89 -15.05
CA THR A 119 4.20 -13.23 -16.47
C THR A 119 2.79 -13.09 -17.03
N ILE A 120 2.66 -12.31 -18.10
CA ILE A 120 1.37 -11.96 -18.72
C ILE A 120 1.44 -12.36 -20.19
N GLU A 121 0.63 -13.32 -20.59
CA GLU A 121 0.39 -13.64 -21.99
C GLU A 121 -0.79 -12.79 -22.49
N GLY A 122 -0.53 -11.94 -23.49
CA GLY A 122 -1.55 -11.06 -24.05
C GLY A 122 -2.69 -11.84 -24.71
N VAL A 123 -3.88 -11.29 -24.62
CA VAL A 123 -5.11 -11.85 -25.23
C VAL A 123 -5.76 -10.80 -26.12
N GLU A 124 -6.56 -11.26 -27.10
CA GLU A 124 -7.22 -10.36 -28.05
C GLU A 124 -8.34 -9.52 -27.42
N SER A 125 -9.01 -10.08 -26.41
CA SER A 125 -10.12 -9.41 -25.72
C SER A 125 -10.35 -9.96 -24.32
N LEU A 126 -11.00 -9.17 -23.49
CA LEU A 126 -11.46 -9.54 -22.16
C LEU A 126 -13.00 -9.56 -22.13
N SER A 127 -13.57 -10.46 -21.32
CA SER A 127 -15.00 -10.54 -21.05
C SER A 127 -15.38 -9.84 -19.73
N GLY A 128 -16.67 -9.78 -19.43
CA GLY A 128 -17.15 -9.40 -18.09
C GLY A 128 -16.91 -10.51 -17.07
N CYS A 129 -16.93 -10.16 -15.78
CA CYS A 129 -16.85 -11.12 -14.67
C CYS A 129 -17.67 -10.66 -13.47
N GLU A 130 -18.00 -11.59 -12.59
CA GLU A 130 -18.38 -11.29 -11.21
C GLU A 130 -17.14 -11.32 -10.34
N HIS A 131 -16.94 -10.28 -9.54
CA HIS A 131 -15.77 -10.19 -8.66
C HIS A 131 -16.12 -9.48 -7.36
N ARG A 132 -15.84 -10.12 -6.22
CA ARG A 132 -15.98 -9.50 -4.90
C ARG A 132 -14.72 -8.71 -4.57
N ILE A 133 -14.84 -7.42 -4.34
CA ILE A 133 -13.74 -6.54 -3.91
C ILE A 133 -13.33 -6.90 -2.47
N LEU A 134 -12.02 -6.93 -2.22
CA LEU A 134 -11.47 -7.10 -0.87
C LEU A 134 -11.84 -5.92 0.02
N PRO A 135 -12.00 -6.14 1.33
CA PRO A 135 -12.09 -5.04 2.29
C PRO A 135 -10.78 -4.24 2.29
N ASP A 136 -10.88 -2.96 2.58
CA ASP A 136 -9.71 -2.07 2.68
C ASP A 136 -8.93 -2.36 3.98
N MET A 137 -7.74 -2.94 3.85
CA MET A 137 -6.87 -3.26 4.99
C MET A 137 -6.39 -2.01 5.75
N ILE A 138 -6.32 -0.85 5.09
CA ILE A 138 -5.94 0.42 5.71
C ILE A 138 -7.09 0.92 6.60
N GLU A 139 -8.31 0.84 6.12
CA GLU A 139 -9.50 1.15 6.92
C GLU A 139 -9.62 0.22 8.13
N ILE A 140 -9.40 -1.08 7.94
CA ILE A 140 -9.40 -2.06 9.05
C ILE A 140 -8.36 -1.68 10.12
N GLY A 141 -7.11 -1.39 9.72
CA GLY A 141 -6.07 -0.95 10.65
C GLY A 141 -6.42 0.35 11.37
N SER A 142 -7.07 1.29 10.68
CA SER A 142 -7.54 2.54 11.27
C SER A 142 -8.62 2.32 12.32
N TRP A 143 -9.57 1.41 12.08
CA TRP A 143 -10.60 1.03 13.06
C TRP A 143 -10.01 0.31 14.27
N ILE A 144 -8.99 -0.53 14.10
CA ILE A 144 -8.27 -1.15 15.22
C ILE A 144 -7.64 -0.06 16.10
N GLY A 145 -6.94 0.89 15.49
CA GLY A 145 -6.33 2.00 16.22
C GLY A 145 -7.37 2.87 16.96
N LEU A 146 -8.47 3.21 16.29
CA LEU A 146 -9.55 4.00 16.88
C LEU A 146 -10.16 3.29 18.10
N ALA A 147 -10.46 2.01 17.99
CA ALA A 147 -11.03 1.23 19.09
C ALA A 147 -10.12 1.23 20.33
N ALA A 148 -8.82 1.01 20.12
CA ALA A 148 -7.85 1.01 21.22
C ALA A 148 -7.76 2.38 21.91
N MET A 149 -7.63 3.45 21.13
CA MET A 149 -7.49 4.82 21.66
C MET A 149 -8.74 5.35 22.36
N THR A 150 -9.92 4.97 21.88
CA THR A 150 -11.20 5.36 22.47
C THR A 150 -11.66 4.40 23.56
N LYS A 151 -10.88 3.35 23.86
CA LYS A 151 -11.22 2.31 24.83
C LYS A 151 -12.58 1.64 24.53
N SER A 152 -12.89 1.51 23.26
CA SER A 152 -14.15 0.98 22.76
C SER A 152 -14.03 -0.50 22.42
N GLU A 153 -15.14 -1.22 22.59
CA GLU A 153 -15.30 -2.59 22.10
C GLU A 153 -15.91 -2.57 20.71
N ILE A 154 -15.27 -3.20 19.72
CA ILE A 154 -15.80 -3.31 18.36
C ILE A 154 -15.55 -4.69 17.75
N THR A 155 -16.41 -5.05 16.79
CA THR A 155 -16.18 -6.18 15.89
C THR A 155 -16.16 -5.67 14.46
N ILE A 156 -15.04 -5.88 13.76
CA ILE A 156 -14.89 -5.57 12.34
C ILE A 156 -15.23 -6.84 11.56
N LYS A 157 -16.23 -6.78 10.69
CA LYS A 157 -16.74 -7.92 9.94
C LYS A 157 -16.00 -8.16 8.63
N ASP A 158 -15.91 -9.43 8.21
CA ASP A 158 -15.44 -9.84 6.88
C ASP A 158 -14.09 -9.22 6.50
N VAL A 159 -13.09 -9.30 7.38
CA VAL A 159 -11.80 -8.57 7.22
C VAL A 159 -10.87 -9.21 6.20
N SER A 160 -11.18 -10.41 5.70
CA SER A 160 -10.28 -11.17 4.82
C SER A 160 -8.89 -11.38 5.46
N TRP A 161 -8.85 -12.11 6.57
CA TRP A 161 -7.66 -12.30 7.42
C TRP A 161 -6.37 -12.60 6.67
N ASP A 162 -6.45 -13.45 5.66
CA ASP A 162 -5.28 -13.90 4.90
C ASP A 162 -4.64 -12.77 4.07
N ASN A 163 -5.35 -11.65 3.91
CA ASN A 163 -4.90 -10.46 3.19
C ASN A 163 -4.48 -9.30 4.12
N LEU A 164 -4.45 -9.49 5.44
CA LEU A 164 -4.04 -8.44 6.38
C LEU A 164 -2.52 -8.38 6.64
N GLY A 165 -1.78 -9.42 6.27
CA GLY A 165 -0.32 -9.47 6.46
C GLY A 165 0.12 -9.18 7.89
N LEU A 166 1.03 -8.24 8.07
CA LEU A 166 1.57 -7.88 9.39
C LEU A 166 0.67 -6.96 10.22
N ILE A 167 -0.46 -6.46 9.70
CA ILE A 167 -1.31 -5.50 10.39
C ILE A 167 -1.72 -6.00 11.78
N PRO A 168 -2.34 -7.19 11.95
CA PRO A 168 -2.74 -7.65 13.28
C PRO A 168 -1.55 -7.80 14.25
N ASN A 169 -0.43 -8.29 13.78
CA ASN A 169 0.75 -8.51 14.62
C ASN A 169 1.39 -7.20 15.06
N THR A 170 1.40 -6.18 14.20
CA THR A 170 1.92 -4.86 14.54
C THR A 170 1.11 -4.22 15.67
N PHE A 171 -0.22 -4.27 15.58
CA PHE A 171 -1.06 -3.77 16.68
C PHE A 171 -0.94 -4.58 17.97
N ARG A 172 -0.77 -5.92 17.87
CA ARG A 172 -0.49 -6.76 19.06
C ARG A 172 0.84 -6.42 19.73
N LYS A 173 1.85 -5.99 18.97
CA LYS A 173 3.12 -5.51 19.53
C LYS A 173 2.94 -4.21 20.34
N LEU A 174 1.97 -3.37 19.97
CA LEU A 174 1.60 -2.20 20.77
C LEU A 174 0.78 -2.55 22.03
N GLY A 175 0.48 -3.83 22.27
CA GLY A 175 -0.30 -4.32 23.40
C GLY A 175 -1.80 -4.42 23.16
N ILE A 176 -2.25 -4.19 21.92
CA ILE A 176 -3.68 -4.27 21.59
C ILE A 176 -4.10 -5.73 21.42
N THR A 177 -5.15 -6.11 22.11
CA THR A 177 -5.76 -7.43 22.00
C THR A 177 -6.65 -7.51 20.77
N LEU A 178 -6.36 -8.47 19.90
CA LEU A 178 -7.14 -8.77 18.70
C LEU A 178 -7.49 -10.26 18.68
N GLU A 179 -8.77 -10.57 18.67
CA GLU A 179 -9.29 -11.93 18.58
C GLU A 179 -9.84 -12.20 17.18
N ARG A 180 -9.38 -13.30 16.57
CA ARG A 180 -9.97 -13.79 15.33
C ARG A 180 -11.24 -14.56 15.63
N ARG A 181 -12.36 -14.15 15.06
CA ARG A 181 -13.67 -14.82 15.15
C ARG A 181 -14.15 -15.16 13.74
N GLY A 182 -13.70 -16.32 13.21
CA GLY A 182 -13.91 -16.64 11.80
C GLY A 182 -13.13 -15.71 10.89
N ASP A 183 -13.83 -14.95 10.06
CA ASP A 183 -13.23 -13.87 9.24
C ASP A 183 -13.43 -12.47 9.84
N ASP A 184 -13.86 -12.38 11.09
CA ASP A 184 -14.04 -11.12 11.81
C ASP A 184 -12.87 -10.85 12.77
N ILE A 185 -12.61 -9.58 13.08
CA ILE A 185 -11.74 -9.15 14.19
C ILE A 185 -12.62 -8.63 15.31
N TYR A 186 -12.46 -9.19 16.50
CA TYR A 186 -13.00 -8.63 17.73
C TYR A 186 -11.91 -7.91 18.51
N ILE A 187 -12.18 -6.70 18.95
CA ILE A 187 -11.30 -5.86 19.74
C ILE A 187 -12.04 -5.54 21.05
N PRO A 188 -11.57 -6.08 22.20
CA PRO A 188 -12.17 -5.74 23.50
C PRO A 188 -11.83 -4.31 23.88
N ALA A 189 -12.64 -3.72 24.76
CA ALA A 189 -12.33 -2.42 25.33
C ALA A 189 -11.04 -2.46 26.16
N HIS A 190 -10.09 -1.58 25.86
CA HIS A 190 -8.81 -1.48 26.57
C HIS A 190 -8.94 -0.43 27.71
N VAL A 191 -9.85 -0.66 28.66
CA VAL A 191 -10.20 0.30 29.74
C VAL A 191 -9.00 0.68 30.59
N ASP A 192 -8.07 -0.26 30.82
CA ASP A 192 -6.84 -0.07 31.59
C ASP A 192 -5.67 0.40 30.73
N GLY A 193 -5.91 0.72 29.46
CA GLY A 193 -4.88 1.05 28.48
C GLY A 193 -4.24 -0.19 27.87
N TYR A 194 -3.12 0.01 27.16
CA TYR A 194 -2.33 -1.05 26.53
C TYR A 194 -0.85 -0.75 26.68
N GLU A 195 -0.03 -1.79 26.72
CA GLU A 195 1.42 -1.71 26.98
C GLU A 195 2.22 -2.30 25.83
N VAL A 196 3.21 -1.54 25.37
CA VAL A 196 4.12 -1.95 24.28
C VAL A 196 4.92 -3.17 24.71
N LYS A 197 5.03 -4.15 23.82
CA LYS A 197 5.92 -5.30 23.99
C LYS A 197 7.31 -4.92 23.46
N THR A 198 8.33 -5.23 24.23
CA THR A 198 9.73 -5.13 23.74
C THR A 198 10.01 -6.11 22.62
N ASP A 199 11.04 -5.86 21.84
CA ASP A 199 11.55 -6.87 20.91
C ASP A 199 12.12 -8.09 21.69
N ILE A 200 12.39 -9.19 20.99
CA ILE A 200 12.70 -10.49 21.61
C ILE A 200 13.96 -10.47 22.49
N ASP A 201 14.88 -9.55 22.22
CA ASP A 201 16.11 -9.32 22.99
C ASP A 201 15.95 -8.29 24.13
N GLY A 202 14.73 -7.80 24.36
CA GLY A 202 14.42 -6.78 25.35
C GLY A 202 14.70 -5.35 24.89
N SER A 203 15.13 -5.14 23.65
CA SER A 203 15.34 -3.81 23.09
C SER A 203 14.01 -3.09 22.83
N ILE A 204 14.12 -1.78 22.57
CA ILE A 204 12.98 -0.92 22.24
C ILE A 204 12.27 -1.46 20.98
N LEU A 205 10.94 -1.58 21.03
CA LEU A 205 10.17 -2.02 19.89
C LEU A 205 10.41 -1.11 18.69
N THR A 206 10.81 -1.69 17.56
CA THR A 206 10.92 -0.97 16.28
C THR A 206 9.83 -1.41 15.32
N ILE A 207 9.07 -0.43 14.82
CA ILE A 207 8.07 -0.62 13.77
C ILE A 207 8.51 0.16 12.53
N ALA A 208 8.74 -0.55 11.43
CA ALA A 208 9.16 0.03 10.17
C ALA A 208 8.22 -0.38 9.05
N ASP A 209 8.00 0.52 8.09
CA ASP A 209 7.29 0.19 6.86
C ASP A 209 8.21 -0.51 5.85
N ALA A 210 7.61 -1.27 4.97
CA ALA A 210 8.27 -1.93 3.85
C ALA A 210 7.23 -2.34 2.79
N PRO A 211 7.67 -2.58 1.53
CA PRO A 211 6.81 -3.19 0.54
C PRO A 211 6.21 -4.52 1.05
N TRP A 212 5.02 -4.85 0.56
CA TRP A 212 4.36 -6.11 0.94
C TRP A 212 5.30 -7.33 0.72
N PRO A 213 5.35 -8.30 1.64
CA PRO A 213 4.49 -8.48 2.83
C PRO A 213 4.95 -7.74 4.09
N GLY A 214 5.82 -6.74 3.97
CA GLY A 214 6.17 -5.85 5.07
C GLY A 214 4.97 -5.02 5.56
N PHE A 215 5.18 -4.24 6.62
CA PHE A 215 4.12 -3.40 7.16
C PHE A 215 3.85 -2.20 6.24
N THR A 216 2.57 -2.00 5.92
CA THR A 216 2.16 -0.95 4.97
C THR A 216 2.49 0.46 5.46
N PRO A 217 3.09 1.31 4.62
CA PRO A 217 3.41 2.69 4.98
C PRO A 217 2.18 3.54 5.32
N ASP A 218 1.01 3.20 4.77
CA ASP A 218 -0.22 3.97 4.99
C ASP A 218 -0.76 3.86 6.42
N LEU A 219 -0.44 2.78 7.13
CA LEU A 219 -0.80 2.61 8.55
C LEU A 219 0.29 3.06 9.52
N LEU A 220 1.48 3.43 9.05
CA LEU A 220 2.57 3.79 9.96
C LEU A 220 2.24 5.04 10.78
N SER A 221 1.56 6.03 10.18
CA SER A 221 1.07 7.22 10.89
C SER A 221 0.00 6.88 11.94
N ILE A 222 -0.91 5.95 11.63
CA ILE A 222 -1.92 5.46 12.59
C ILE A 222 -1.23 4.77 13.76
N VAL A 223 -0.29 3.87 13.49
CA VAL A 223 0.50 3.18 14.52
C VAL A 223 1.25 4.17 15.41
N LEU A 224 1.85 5.22 14.82
CA LEU A 224 2.53 6.26 15.57
C LEU A 224 1.56 6.98 16.53
N VAL A 225 0.38 7.36 16.04
CA VAL A 225 -0.66 8.01 16.86
C VAL A 225 -1.12 7.07 17.98
N VAL A 226 -1.39 5.81 17.68
CA VAL A 226 -1.79 4.79 18.67
C VAL A 226 -0.70 4.59 19.73
N ALA A 227 0.58 4.59 19.33
CA ALA A 227 1.70 4.45 20.23
C ALA A 227 1.81 5.61 21.23
N THR A 228 1.32 6.81 20.92
CA THR A 228 1.33 7.95 21.87
C THR A 228 0.56 7.67 23.16
N GLN A 229 -0.41 6.77 23.12
CA GLN A 229 -1.26 6.38 24.28
C GLN A 229 -0.92 5.00 24.83
N ALA A 230 0.03 4.29 24.25
CA ALA A 230 0.53 3.03 24.79
C ALA A 230 1.48 3.32 25.97
N LYS A 231 1.52 2.45 26.97
CA LYS A 231 2.58 2.50 27.97
C LYS A 231 3.83 1.88 27.42
N GLY A 232 4.95 2.66 27.35
CA GLY A 232 6.25 2.22 26.84
C GLY A 232 6.68 3.01 25.62
N ASP A 233 7.87 2.66 25.10
CA ASP A 233 8.53 3.40 24.04
C ASP A 233 8.56 2.60 22.73
N VAL A 234 8.40 3.31 21.60
CA VAL A 234 8.40 2.72 20.26
C VAL A 234 9.25 3.57 19.32
N LEU A 235 10.15 2.92 18.59
CA LEU A 235 10.84 3.54 17.47
C LEU A 235 10.01 3.32 16.18
N ILE A 236 9.53 4.39 15.60
CA ILE A 236 8.86 4.38 14.30
C ILE A 236 9.89 4.74 13.22
N HIS A 237 10.06 3.86 12.24
CA HIS A 237 11.00 4.06 11.14
C HIS A 237 10.26 4.02 9.79
N GLN A 238 10.04 5.20 9.22
CA GLN A 238 9.44 5.38 7.91
C GLN A 238 10.53 5.30 6.85
N LYS A 239 10.49 4.28 5.97
CA LYS A 239 11.51 4.00 4.96
C LYS A 239 11.10 4.36 3.54
N MET A 240 9.80 4.31 3.25
CA MET A 240 9.30 4.33 1.87
C MET A 240 9.03 5.72 1.30
N PHE A 241 8.94 6.77 2.14
CA PHE A 241 8.63 8.13 1.71
C PHE A 241 9.54 9.15 2.38
N GLU A 242 9.75 10.29 1.72
CA GLU A 242 10.70 11.31 2.18
C GLU A 242 10.16 12.15 3.37
N SER A 243 8.84 12.33 3.48
CA SER A 243 8.27 13.35 4.39
C SER A 243 6.97 12.92 5.07
N ARG A 244 6.81 11.62 5.35
CA ARG A 244 5.56 11.15 5.99
C ARG A 244 5.44 11.48 7.47
N LEU A 245 6.53 11.84 8.15
CA LEU A 245 6.54 12.16 9.57
C LEU A 245 6.36 13.66 9.88
N PHE A 246 6.13 14.50 8.88
CA PHE A 246 5.99 15.96 9.08
C PHE A 246 4.81 16.35 10.00
N PHE A 247 3.78 15.50 10.13
CA PHE A 247 2.64 15.75 11.03
C PHE A 247 2.98 15.59 12.51
N VAL A 248 4.12 14.98 12.86
CA VAL A 248 4.55 14.71 14.23
C VAL A 248 4.62 16.00 15.06
N ASP A 249 5.02 17.13 14.47
CA ASP A 249 5.04 18.42 15.14
C ASP A 249 3.68 18.80 15.72
N LYS A 250 2.59 18.47 15.00
CA LYS A 250 1.23 18.73 15.48
C LYS A 250 0.85 17.86 16.67
N LEU A 251 1.32 16.62 16.71
CA LEU A 251 1.12 15.75 17.88
C LEU A 251 1.90 16.25 19.07
N ILE A 252 3.11 16.77 18.88
CA ILE A 252 3.92 17.38 19.95
C ILE A 252 3.20 18.62 20.49
N ASP A 253 2.67 19.48 19.60
CA ASP A 253 1.86 20.65 20.00
C ASP A 253 0.61 20.24 20.82
N MET A 254 0.05 19.05 20.57
CA MET A 254 -1.07 18.47 21.33
C MET A 254 -0.64 17.79 22.66
N GLY A 255 0.66 17.76 22.96
CA GLY A 255 1.21 17.21 24.20
C GLY A 255 1.79 15.80 24.09
N ALA A 256 1.86 15.22 22.90
CA ALA A 256 2.52 13.92 22.70
C ALA A 256 4.01 14.02 22.99
N LYS A 257 4.57 13.01 23.66
CA LYS A 257 6.00 12.91 23.92
C LYS A 257 6.66 12.14 22.79
N ILE A 258 7.17 12.87 21.81
CA ILE A 258 7.81 12.31 20.63
C ILE A 258 9.16 13.01 20.43
N MET A 259 10.20 12.23 20.19
CA MET A 259 11.50 12.71 19.74
C MET A 259 11.64 12.40 18.24
N LEU A 260 11.61 13.44 17.42
CA LEU A 260 11.92 13.31 16.00
C LEU A 260 13.44 13.24 15.82
N CYS A 261 13.95 12.07 15.45
CA CYS A 261 15.41 11.84 15.30
C CYS A 261 15.92 12.40 13.98
N ASP A 262 15.15 12.20 12.93
CA ASP A 262 15.40 12.68 11.56
C ASP A 262 14.07 12.61 10.76
N PRO A 263 14.04 12.97 9.46
CA PRO A 263 12.81 12.92 8.65
C PRO A 263 12.12 11.55 8.57
N HIS A 264 12.86 10.48 8.92
CA HIS A 264 12.42 9.09 8.76
C HIS A 264 12.20 8.35 10.07
N ARG A 265 12.70 8.87 11.20
CA ARG A 265 12.68 8.16 12.48
C ARG A 265 12.16 9.03 13.61
N ALA A 266 11.23 8.48 14.36
CA ALA A 266 10.69 9.10 15.56
C ALA A 266 10.61 8.09 16.71
N VAL A 267 11.05 8.48 17.90
CA VAL A 267 10.82 7.73 19.14
C VAL A 267 9.57 8.29 19.80
N VAL A 268 8.57 7.45 19.95
CA VAL A 268 7.34 7.77 20.66
C VAL A 268 7.46 7.25 22.08
N MET A 269 7.42 8.14 23.05
CA MET A 269 7.38 7.83 24.48
C MET A 269 5.93 7.87 24.93
N GLY A 270 5.26 6.72 24.80
CA GLY A 270 3.84 6.62 25.10
C GLY A 270 3.55 6.76 26.60
N HIS A 271 2.43 7.36 26.95
CA HIS A 271 1.96 7.50 28.32
C HIS A 271 0.45 7.66 28.35
N ASP A 272 -0.14 7.24 29.45
CA ASP A 272 -1.56 7.50 29.68
C ASP A 272 -1.82 9.02 29.76
N PHE A 273 -2.62 9.53 28.85
CA PHE A 273 -3.20 10.85 28.99
C PHE A 273 -4.29 10.77 30.07
N LYS A 274 -4.08 11.49 31.15
CA LYS A 274 -5.09 11.66 32.19
C LYS A 274 -6.11 12.70 31.78
#